data_5b1f5f12ed4ab2f3f7fde6aed44b1c90
#
_entry.id   5b1f5f12ed4ab2f3f7fde6aed44b1c90
#
_cell.length_a   1.000
_cell.length_b   1.000
_cell.length_c   1.000
_cell.angle_alpha   90.00
_cell.angle_beta   90.00
_cell.angle_gamma   90.00
#
_symmetry.space_group_name_H-M   'P 1'
#
loop_
_entity.id
_entity.type
_entity.pdbx_description
1 polymer ?
#
loop_
_entity_poly.entity_id
_entity_poly.type
_entity_poly.pdbx_seq_one_letter_code
_entity_poly.pdbx_strand_id
1 'polypeptide(L)'
;QLPETIEKSEFKTIADLGKERLRRVIKEIKVLIQAQKEKEAATIFGDSDKYKLDLGFKVFKLSKSNFKIWDSTLEKEPEVIQAKLFEHIQHISPEAEQEAILYELLLKSGFELTTPIEKLTLAGLTVFSIAEGQLLICLEKELTHDCIKAMAEMQPTRVICLDEGFKGENADALKTNAVQIMKSKGVVNFRTV
;
A
#
# COMPACT_ATOMS: atom_id res chain seq x y z
N GLN A 1 -6.31 17.93 13.44
CA GLN A 1 -6.94 17.98 14.76
C GLN A 1 -6.23 16.96 15.65
N LEU A 2 -5.64 17.39 16.77
CA LEU A 2 -5.02 16.48 17.72
C LEU A 2 -6.13 15.75 18.50
N PRO A 3 -5.95 14.45 18.82
CA PRO A 3 -6.93 13.72 19.62
C PRO A 3 -7.00 14.32 21.04
N GLU A 4 -8.22 14.44 21.56
CA GLU A 4 -8.44 14.93 22.93
C GLU A 4 -7.83 13.98 23.97
N THR A 5 -7.15 14.53 24.95
CA THR A 5 -6.52 13.78 26.05
C THR A 5 -7.51 13.48 27.17
N ILE A 6 -7.33 12.36 27.86
CA ILE A 6 -8.16 11.93 28.97
C ILE A 6 -7.30 11.93 30.24
N GLU A 7 -7.64 12.78 31.22
CA GLU A 7 -6.81 13.00 32.42
C GLU A 7 -6.86 11.89 33.48
N LYS A 8 -7.83 10.96 33.44
CA LYS A 8 -8.03 9.95 34.50
C LYS A 8 -8.33 8.54 33.96
N SER A 9 -7.62 8.13 32.89
CA SER A 9 -7.86 6.85 32.24
C SER A 9 -6.53 6.15 31.94
N GLU A 10 -6.54 4.83 31.85
CA GLU A 10 -5.43 4.03 31.29
C GLU A 10 -5.13 4.39 29.83
N PHE A 11 -6.07 5.05 29.14
CA PHE A 11 -5.97 5.47 27.75
C PHE A 11 -5.60 6.95 27.68
N LYS A 12 -4.59 7.26 26.85
CA LYS A 12 -4.08 8.64 26.72
C LYS A 12 -5.04 9.55 25.94
N THR A 13 -5.85 8.99 25.04
CA THR A 13 -6.74 9.76 24.17
C THR A 13 -8.11 9.09 24.04
N ILE A 14 -9.14 9.88 23.67
CA ILE A 14 -10.48 9.37 23.35
C ILE A 14 -10.40 8.37 22.19
N ALA A 15 -9.51 8.62 21.21
CA ALA A 15 -9.29 7.70 20.10
C ALA A 15 -8.75 6.33 20.56
N ASP A 16 -7.88 6.29 21.58
CA ASP A 16 -7.36 5.03 22.12
C ASP A 16 -8.46 4.26 22.89
N LEU A 17 -9.29 4.97 23.65
CA LEU A 17 -10.46 4.38 24.28
C LEU A 17 -11.44 3.80 23.24
N GLY A 18 -11.68 4.53 22.15
CA GLY A 18 -12.53 4.07 21.05
C GLY A 18 -12.00 2.80 20.38
N LYS A 19 -10.69 2.76 20.09
CA LYS A 19 -10.02 1.56 19.53
C LYS A 19 -10.16 0.36 20.46
N GLU A 20 -9.96 0.56 21.76
CA GLU A 20 -10.08 -0.53 22.73
C GLU A 20 -11.52 -1.02 22.86
N ARG A 21 -12.48 -0.12 22.84
CA ARG A 21 -13.91 -0.51 22.83
C ARG A 21 -14.23 -1.38 21.60
N LEU A 22 -13.77 -0.99 20.41
CA LEU A 22 -13.96 -1.80 19.21
C LEU A 22 -13.31 -3.18 19.33
N ARG A 23 -12.08 -3.26 19.86
CA ARG A 23 -11.38 -4.55 20.07
C ARG A 23 -12.15 -5.48 21.01
N ARG A 24 -12.72 -4.95 22.09
CA ARG A 24 -13.53 -5.73 23.03
C ARG A 24 -14.80 -6.26 22.39
N VAL A 25 -15.53 -5.40 21.67
CA VAL A 25 -16.74 -5.82 20.93
C VAL A 25 -16.42 -6.89 19.88
N ILE A 26 -15.33 -6.72 19.11
CA ILE A 26 -14.88 -7.72 18.13
C ILE A 26 -14.58 -9.06 18.82
N LYS A 27 -13.93 -9.03 19.99
CA LYS A 27 -13.63 -10.24 20.75
C LYS A 27 -14.92 -10.96 21.21
N GLU A 28 -15.90 -10.22 21.71
CA GLU A 28 -17.20 -10.76 22.12
C GLU A 28 -17.94 -11.38 20.92
N ILE A 29 -18.00 -10.68 19.78
CA ILE A 29 -18.62 -11.18 18.56
C ILE A 29 -17.94 -12.48 18.10
N LYS A 30 -16.60 -12.56 18.12
CA LYS A 30 -15.86 -13.78 17.75
C LYS A 30 -16.23 -14.97 18.66
N VAL A 31 -16.38 -14.74 19.96
CA VAL A 31 -16.80 -15.78 20.92
C VAL A 31 -18.22 -16.25 20.60
N LEU A 32 -19.15 -15.33 20.33
CA LEU A 32 -20.54 -15.67 19.98
C LEU A 32 -20.62 -16.48 18.68
N ILE A 33 -19.88 -16.05 17.64
CA ILE A 33 -19.79 -16.77 16.36
C ILE A 33 -19.25 -18.19 16.58
N GLN A 34 -18.19 -18.33 17.37
CA GLN A 34 -17.60 -19.64 17.65
C GLN A 34 -18.59 -20.56 18.38
N ALA A 35 -19.30 -20.05 19.39
CA ALA A 35 -20.32 -20.80 20.10
C ALA A 35 -21.51 -21.20 19.20
N GLN A 36 -21.87 -20.37 18.23
CA GLN A 36 -22.89 -20.71 17.24
C GLN A 36 -22.41 -21.76 16.26
N LYS A 37 -21.18 -21.65 15.75
CA LYS A 37 -20.57 -22.67 14.88
C LYS A 37 -20.52 -24.04 15.55
N GLU A 38 -20.15 -24.10 16.82
CA GLU A 38 -20.11 -25.36 17.59
C GLU A 38 -21.51 -25.99 17.75
N LYS A 39 -22.54 -25.18 17.93
CA LYS A 39 -23.94 -25.66 17.98
C LYS A 39 -24.42 -26.16 16.61
N GLU A 40 -24.09 -25.48 15.53
CA GLU A 40 -24.51 -25.85 14.17
C GLU A 40 -23.68 -26.99 13.57
N ALA A 41 -22.40 -27.13 13.95
CA ALA A 41 -21.58 -28.29 13.58
C ALA A 41 -22.14 -29.62 14.09
N ALA A 42 -23.01 -29.57 15.12
CA ALA A 42 -23.77 -30.72 15.59
C ALA A 42 -25.00 -31.06 14.69
N THR A 43 -25.29 -30.23 13.68
CA THR A 43 -26.38 -30.43 12.72
C THR A 43 -25.85 -30.74 11.33
N ILE A 44 -26.44 -31.68 10.61
CA ILE A 44 -26.00 -32.25 9.31
C ILE A 44 -26.04 -31.20 8.16
N PHE A 45 -26.62 -30.03 8.39
CA PHE A 45 -26.83 -28.97 7.39
C PHE A 45 -26.17 -27.61 7.73
N GLY A 46 -25.06 -27.60 8.48
CA GLY A 46 -24.38 -26.37 8.88
C GLY A 46 -23.70 -25.67 7.71
N ASP A 47 -24.17 -24.49 7.31
CA ASP A 47 -23.53 -23.65 6.31
C ASP A 47 -22.40 -22.83 6.95
N SER A 48 -21.14 -23.25 6.75
CA SER A 48 -19.94 -22.63 7.34
C SER A 48 -19.66 -21.22 6.80
N ASP A 49 -20.19 -20.86 5.62
CA ASP A 49 -19.92 -19.56 4.98
C ASP A 49 -20.77 -18.42 5.54
N LYS A 50 -21.87 -18.74 6.23
CA LYS A 50 -22.78 -17.78 6.85
C LYS A 50 -22.13 -16.89 7.93
N TYR A 51 -20.95 -17.27 8.44
CA TYR A 51 -20.25 -16.59 9.54
C TYR A 51 -18.91 -15.98 9.12
N LYS A 52 -18.67 -15.77 7.82
CA LYS A 52 -17.51 -15.01 7.34
C LYS A 52 -17.77 -13.50 7.49
N LEU A 53 -17.64 -12.99 8.70
CA LEU A 53 -17.70 -11.55 8.97
C LEU A 53 -16.29 -10.97 8.98
N ASP A 54 -16.08 -9.86 8.27
CA ASP A 54 -14.88 -9.05 8.44
C ASP A 54 -14.99 -8.29 9.77
N LEU A 55 -14.27 -8.77 10.77
CA LEU A 55 -14.21 -8.22 12.11
C LEU A 55 -12.90 -7.47 12.34
N GLY A 56 -12.39 -6.82 11.28
CA GLY A 56 -11.22 -5.97 11.34
C GLY A 56 -11.56 -4.48 11.35
N PHE A 57 -10.58 -3.64 11.68
CA PHE A 57 -10.59 -2.22 11.40
C PHE A 57 -9.15 -1.72 11.20
N LYS A 58 -9.00 -0.72 10.33
CA LYS A 58 -7.72 -0.05 10.09
C LYS A 58 -7.72 1.31 10.78
N VAL A 59 -6.57 1.72 11.28
CA VAL A 59 -6.39 3.04 11.92
C VAL A 59 -5.37 3.81 11.12
N PHE A 60 -5.79 4.94 10.57
CA PHE A 60 -4.92 5.83 9.82
C PHE A 60 -4.72 7.15 10.57
N LYS A 61 -3.54 7.72 10.43
CA LYS A 61 -3.23 9.08 10.89
C LYS A 61 -2.82 9.90 9.69
N LEU A 62 -3.36 11.11 9.61
CA LEU A 62 -2.91 12.06 8.60
C LEU A 62 -1.47 12.50 8.93
N SER A 63 -0.59 12.37 7.97
CA SER A 63 0.81 12.76 8.04
C SER A 63 1.18 13.61 6.83
N LYS A 64 2.42 14.12 6.82
CA LYS A 64 2.98 14.74 5.62
C LYS A 64 3.14 13.70 4.51
N SER A 65 3.17 14.14 3.25
CA SER A 65 3.48 13.27 2.11
C SER A 65 4.85 12.61 2.28
N ASN A 66 4.93 11.35 1.89
CA ASN A 66 6.21 10.61 1.82
C ASN A 66 7.04 11.03 0.61
N PHE A 67 6.46 11.80 -0.30
CA PHE A 67 7.13 12.33 -1.49
C PHE A 67 7.49 13.80 -1.27
N LYS A 68 8.69 14.18 -1.68
CA LYS A 68 9.14 15.58 -1.66
C LYS A 68 8.29 16.39 -2.64
N ILE A 69 7.80 17.53 -2.17
CA ILE A 69 6.99 18.44 -3.00
C ILE A 69 7.95 19.47 -3.59
N TRP A 70 7.84 19.71 -4.91
CA TRP A 70 8.59 20.77 -5.56
C TRP A 70 8.15 22.13 -5.04
N ASP A 71 9.11 22.92 -4.53
CA ASP A 71 8.86 24.29 -4.13
C ASP A 71 9.03 25.22 -5.32
N SER A 72 7.93 25.75 -5.84
CA SER A 72 7.90 26.66 -6.96
C SER A 72 8.26 28.11 -6.60
N THR A 73 8.46 28.40 -5.31
CA THR A 73 8.77 29.76 -4.80
C THR A 73 10.29 30.04 -4.71
N LEU A 74 11.11 29.07 -5.09
CA LEU A 74 12.57 29.17 -5.05
C LEU A 74 13.10 30.29 -5.95
N GLU A 75 14.19 30.92 -5.51
CA GLU A 75 14.96 31.86 -6.31
C GLU A 75 15.37 31.21 -7.63
N LYS A 76 15.18 31.96 -8.73
CA LYS A 76 15.39 31.46 -10.09
C LYS A 76 16.87 31.46 -10.50
N GLU A 77 17.80 31.35 -9.55
CA GLU A 77 19.21 31.22 -9.86
C GLU A 77 19.55 29.82 -10.35
N PRO A 78 20.29 29.67 -11.46
CA PRO A 78 20.58 28.37 -12.10
C PRO A 78 21.22 27.37 -11.12
N GLU A 79 22.11 27.84 -10.25
CA GLU A 79 22.82 27.00 -9.26
C GLU A 79 21.90 26.45 -8.19
N VAL A 80 20.94 27.26 -7.71
CA VAL A 80 19.94 26.85 -6.72
C VAL A 80 18.98 25.84 -7.35
N ILE A 81 18.54 26.09 -8.57
CA ILE A 81 17.67 25.17 -9.31
C ILE A 81 18.38 23.83 -9.54
N GLN A 82 19.65 23.85 -9.95
CA GLN A 82 20.42 22.63 -10.18
C GLN A 82 20.60 21.81 -8.91
N ALA A 83 20.95 22.43 -7.79
CA ALA A 83 21.07 21.77 -6.50
C ALA A 83 19.74 21.12 -6.07
N LYS A 84 18.63 21.82 -6.26
CA LYS A 84 17.29 21.32 -5.97
C LYS A 84 16.86 20.19 -6.89
N LEU A 85 17.22 20.23 -8.17
CA LEU A 85 16.98 19.11 -9.09
C LEU A 85 17.71 17.85 -8.63
N PHE A 86 18.97 17.95 -8.21
CA PHE A 86 19.71 16.81 -7.65
C PHE A 86 19.07 16.29 -6.34
N GLU A 87 18.58 17.16 -5.48
CA GLU A 87 17.87 16.76 -4.26
C GLU A 87 16.55 16.02 -4.57
N HIS A 88 15.89 16.37 -5.68
CA HIS A 88 14.65 15.76 -6.13
C HIS A 88 14.83 14.46 -6.91
N ILE A 89 16.05 14.05 -7.29
CA ILE A 89 16.30 12.71 -7.83
C ILE A 89 15.88 11.65 -6.80
N GLN A 90 16.15 11.91 -5.51
CA GLN A 90 15.60 11.10 -4.39
C GLN A 90 14.32 11.77 -3.87
N HIS A 91 13.23 11.58 -4.60
CA HIS A 91 11.95 12.24 -4.29
C HIS A 91 11.16 11.58 -3.14
N ILE A 92 11.57 10.40 -2.67
CA ILE A 92 11.00 9.75 -1.50
C ILE A 92 11.76 10.21 -0.25
N SER A 93 11.01 10.52 0.81
CA SER A 93 11.60 10.88 2.10
C SER A 93 12.37 9.69 2.68
N PRO A 94 13.61 9.87 3.18
CA PRO A 94 14.42 8.75 3.72
C PRO A 94 13.77 8.03 4.91
N GLU A 95 12.90 8.73 5.64
CA GLU A 95 12.18 8.23 6.81
C GLU A 95 10.85 7.55 6.45
N ALA A 96 10.50 7.51 5.15
CA ALA A 96 9.22 6.98 4.71
C ALA A 96 9.19 5.45 4.85
N GLU A 97 8.21 4.95 5.59
CA GLU A 97 7.95 3.52 5.69
C GLU A 97 7.26 3.00 4.42
N GLN A 98 7.61 1.79 4.01
CA GLN A 98 7.06 1.17 2.80
C GLN A 98 5.53 1.10 2.83
N GLU A 99 4.95 0.83 3.98
CA GLU A 99 3.50 0.79 4.16
C GLU A 99 2.86 2.18 3.99
N ALA A 100 3.50 3.23 4.48
CA ALA A 100 3.03 4.61 4.31
C ALA A 100 3.04 5.03 2.83
N ILE A 101 4.11 4.69 2.10
CA ILE A 101 4.20 4.92 0.65
C ILE A 101 3.09 4.16 -0.08
N LEU A 102 2.85 2.89 0.26
CA LEU A 102 1.81 2.06 -0.34
C LEU A 102 0.43 2.71 -0.22
N TYR A 103 0.04 3.12 0.99
CA TYR A 103 -1.25 3.77 1.21
C TYR A 103 -1.36 5.14 0.55
N GLU A 104 -0.28 5.91 0.47
CA GLU A 104 -0.27 7.17 -0.26
C GLU A 104 -0.46 6.95 -1.76
N LEU A 105 0.20 5.95 -2.35
CA LEU A 105 0.02 5.58 -3.76
C LEU A 105 -1.39 5.04 -4.03
N LEU A 106 -1.97 4.30 -3.08
CA LEU A 106 -3.35 3.84 -3.16
C LEU A 106 -4.31 5.04 -3.29
N LEU A 107 -4.20 6.03 -2.39
CA LEU A 107 -5.00 7.24 -2.43
C LEU A 107 -4.79 8.05 -3.71
N LYS A 108 -3.53 8.27 -4.11
CA LYS A 108 -3.19 8.98 -5.36
C LYS A 108 -3.68 8.25 -6.62
N SER A 109 -3.91 6.95 -6.53
CA SER A 109 -4.47 6.12 -7.60
C SER A 109 -5.99 6.11 -7.62
N GLY A 110 -6.65 6.75 -6.63
CA GLY A 110 -8.09 6.87 -6.54
C GLY A 110 -8.79 5.69 -5.87
N PHE A 111 -8.05 4.83 -5.18
CA PHE A 111 -8.62 3.72 -4.41
C PHE A 111 -8.94 4.15 -2.98
N GLU A 112 -9.95 3.54 -2.39
CA GLU A 112 -10.28 3.72 -0.98
C GLU A 112 -9.27 3.01 -0.07
N LEU A 113 -9.05 3.54 1.14
CA LEU A 113 -8.17 2.91 2.14
C LEU A 113 -8.67 1.54 2.63
N THR A 114 -9.95 1.25 2.42
CA THR A 114 -10.57 -0.04 2.72
C THR A 114 -10.38 -1.08 1.63
N THR A 115 -9.93 -0.67 0.43
CA THR A 115 -9.69 -1.59 -0.69
C THR A 115 -8.79 -2.76 -0.27
N PRO A 116 -9.15 -4.00 -0.59
CA PRO A 116 -8.34 -5.17 -0.28
C PRO A 116 -6.95 -5.07 -0.92
N ILE A 117 -5.94 -5.35 -0.13
CA ILE A 117 -4.54 -5.40 -0.56
C ILE A 117 -4.03 -6.81 -0.26
N GLU A 118 -3.58 -7.50 -1.28
CA GLU A 118 -2.93 -8.80 -1.18
C GLU A 118 -1.43 -8.65 -1.39
N LYS A 119 -0.66 -9.36 -0.60
CA LYS A 119 0.80 -9.40 -0.73
C LYS A 119 1.18 -10.65 -1.52
N LEU A 120 1.70 -10.46 -2.71
CA LEU A 120 2.17 -11.52 -3.60
C LEU A 120 3.70 -11.59 -3.57
N THR A 121 4.24 -12.77 -3.86
CA THR A 121 5.67 -12.94 -4.12
C THR A 121 5.86 -13.32 -5.58
N LEU A 122 6.42 -12.43 -6.38
CA LEU A 122 6.69 -12.64 -7.80
C LEU A 122 8.20 -12.62 -8.05
N ALA A 123 8.72 -13.71 -8.57
CA ALA A 123 10.16 -13.90 -8.81
C ALA A 123 11.04 -13.55 -7.58
N GLY A 124 10.56 -13.88 -6.37
CA GLY A 124 11.27 -13.61 -5.12
C GLY A 124 11.09 -12.20 -4.55
N LEU A 125 10.40 -11.30 -5.25
CA LEU A 125 10.14 -9.92 -4.82
C LEU A 125 8.70 -9.75 -4.32
N THR A 126 8.50 -8.80 -3.42
CA THR A 126 7.18 -8.46 -2.88
C THR A 126 6.45 -7.51 -3.82
N VAL A 127 5.25 -7.91 -4.23
CA VAL A 127 4.34 -7.10 -5.04
C VAL A 127 2.99 -7.01 -4.33
N PHE A 128 2.46 -5.81 -4.20
CA PHE A 128 1.12 -5.59 -3.64
C PHE A 128 0.09 -5.59 -4.77
N SER A 129 -0.88 -6.47 -4.65
CA SER A 129 -2.04 -6.58 -5.54
C SER A 129 -3.22 -5.87 -4.88
N ILE A 130 -3.79 -4.89 -5.56
CA ILE A 130 -4.90 -4.06 -5.09
C ILE A 130 -6.12 -4.31 -5.97
N ALA A 131 -7.29 -4.42 -5.35
CA ALA A 131 -8.56 -4.64 -6.03
C ALA A 131 -8.49 -5.84 -7.02
N GLU A 132 -8.11 -7.01 -6.50
CA GLU A 132 -8.06 -8.27 -7.27
C GLU A 132 -7.14 -8.20 -8.51
N GLY A 133 -6.01 -7.48 -8.39
CA GLY A 133 -5.02 -7.37 -9.46
C GLY A 133 -5.23 -6.22 -10.44
N GLN A 134 -6.20 -5.34 -10.22
CA GLN A 134 -6.37 -4.15 -11.07
C GLN A 134 -5.17 -3.21 -11.01
N LEU A 135 -4.57 -3.05 -9.83
CA LEU A 135 -3.35 -2.29 -9.62
C LEU A 135 -2.30 -3.16 -8.94
N LEU A 136 -1.11 -3.24 -9.53
CA LEU A 136 0.07 -3.83 -8.91
C LEU A 136 1.04 -2.73 -8.49
N ILE A 137 1.55 -2.82 -7.26
CA ILE A 137 2.55 -1.89 -6.73
C ILE A 137 3.76 -2.70 -6.26
N CYS A 138 4.95 -2.41 -6.81
CA CYS A 138 6.21 -2.98 -6.37
C CYS A 138 7.09 -1.88 -5.78
N LEU A 139 7.37 -1.98 -4.48
CA LEU A 139 8.17 -1.01 -3.72
C LEU A 139 9.56 -1.56 -3.37
N GLU A 140 10.04 -2.53 -4.13
CA GLU A 140 11.37 -3.09 -3.96
C GLU A 140 12.43 -2.15 -4.55
N LYS A 141 13.56 -2.05 -3.85
CA LYS A 141 14.68 -1.17 -4.24
C LYS A 141 15.59 -1.77 -5.32
N GLU A 142 15.30 -2.98 -5.76
CA GLU A 142 16.03 -3.67 -6.82
C GLU A 142 15.05 -4.54 -7.60
N LEU A 143 14.67 -4.08 -8.78
CA LEU A 143 13.72 -4.77 -9.67
C LEU A 143 14.46 -5.71 -10.61
N THR A 144 13.92 -6.92 -10.77
CA THR A 144 14.42 -7.91 -11.72
C THR A 144 13.55 -7.97 -12.96
N HIS A 145 14.14 -8.35 -14.09
CA HIS A 145 13.43 -8.58 -15.35
C HIS A 145 12.32 -9.63 -15.19
N ASP A 146 12.57 -10.66 -14.38
CA ASP A 146 11.60 -11.75 -14.17
C ASP A 146 10.40 -11.28 -13.34
N CYS A 147 10.60 -10.39 -12.37
CA CYS A 147 9.51 -9.77 -11.63
C CYS A 147 8.64 -8.89 -12.54
N ILE A 148 9.27 -8.11 -13.41
CA ILE A 148 8.57 -7.26 -14.38
C ILE A 148 7.72 -8.11 -15.33
N LYS A 149 8.26 -9.22 -15.83
CA LYS A 149 7.51 -10.18 -16.67
C LYS A 149 6.33 -10.78 -15.91
N ALA A 150 6.57 -11.26 -14.69
CA ALA A 150 5.54 -11.88 -13.87
C ALA A 150 4.39 -10.90 -13.57
N MET A 151 4.69 -9.65 -13.26
CA MET A 151 3.67 -8.61 -13.13
C MET A 151 2.89 -8.36 -14.41
N ALA A 152 3.57 -8.32 -15.56
CA ALA A 152 2.93 -8.09 -16.85
C ALA A 152 2.02 -9.27 -17.27
N GLU A 153 2.38 -10.50 -16.91
CA GLU A 153 1.59 -11.71 -17.18
C GLU A 153 0.26 -11.75 -16.44
N MET A 154 0.17 -11.06 -15.30
CA MET A 154 -1.09 -10.90 -14.58
C MET A 154 -2.07 -9.94 -15.28
N GLN A 155 -1.63 -9.21 -16.31
CA GLN A 155 -2.43 -8.27 -17.10
C GLN A 155 -3.20 -7.24 -16.25
N PRO A 156 -2.55 -6.56 -15.29
CA PRO A 156 -3.20 -5.54 -14.49
C PRO A 156 -3.58 -4.32 -15.35
N THR A 157 -4.56 -3.56 -14.89
CA THR A 157 -4.90 -2.28 -15.53
C THR A 157 -3.77 -1.24 -15.35
N ARG A 158 -3.09 -1.29 -14.20
CA ARG A 158 -2.01 -0.36 -13.86
C ARG A 158 -0.90 -1.06 -13.07
N VAL A 159 0.34 -0.65 -13.32
CA VAL A 159 1.51 -1.05 -12.53
C VAL A 159 2.26 0.19 -12.08
N ILE A 160 2.67 0.22 -10.81
CA ILE A 160 3.52 1.25 -10.23
C ILE A 160 4.75 0.59 -9.62
N CYS A 161 5.94 1.06 -9.99
CA CYS A 161 7.21 0.63 -9.41
C CYS A 161 7.97 1.84 -8.86
N LEU A 162 8.88 1.59 -7.90
CA LEU A 162 9.83 2.63 -7.50
C LEU A 162 10.81 2.90 -8.64
N ASP A 163 11.06 4.18 -8.92
CA ASP A 163 12.11 4.58 -9.88
C ASP A 163 13.48 4.15 -9.39
N GLU A 164 13.72 4.26 -8.08
CA GLU A 164 14.93 3.77 -7.42
C GLU A 164 15.12 2.24 -7.50
N GLY A 165 14.09 1.49 -7.90
CA GLY A 165 14.17 0.05 -8.11
C GLY A 165 14.92 -0.35 -9.37
N PHE A 166 15.07 0.57 -10.32
CA PHE A 166 15.85 0.36 -11.54
C PHE A 166 17.31 0.77 -11.29
N LYS A 167 18.17 -0.18 -10.94
CA LYS A 167 19.57 0.04 -10.55
C LYS A 167 20.55 -0.67 -11.46
N GLY A 168 21.83 -0.26 -11.34
CA GLY A 168 22.96 -0.87 -12.05
C GLY A 168 23.26 -0.20 -13.38
N GLU A 169 24.30 -0.71 -14.05
CA GLU A 169 24.80 -0.16 -15.33
C GLU A 169 23.75 -0.20 -16.47
N ASN A 170 22.75 -1.08 -16.35
CA ASN A 170 21.68 -1.27 -17.33
C ASN A 170 20.33 -0.75 -16.85
N ALA A 171 20.28 0.16 -15.87
CA ALA A 171 19.02 0.67 -15.29
C ALA A 171 18.06 1.24 -16.34
N ASP A 172 18.58 2.07 -17.26
CA ASP A 172 17.79 2.68 -18.34
C ASP A 172 17.27 1.65 -19.34
N ALA A 173 18.10 0.64 -19.66
CA ALA A 173 17.70 -0.46 -20.52
C ALA A 173 16.61 -1.31 -19.85
N LEU A 174 16.75 -1.62 -18.56
CA LEU A 174 15.75 -2.37 -17.80
C LEU A 174 14.43 -1.59 -17.74
N LYS A 175 14.47 -0.27 -17.51
CA LYS A 175 13.28 0.59 -17.47
C LYS A 175 12.60 0.66 -18.84
N THR A 176 13.36 0.81 -19.91
CA THR A 176 12.84 0.81 -21.29
C THR A 176 12.20 -0.54 -21.63
N ASN A 177 12.88 -1.64 -21.31
CA ASN A 177 12.38 -2.98 -21.52
C ASN A 177 11.10 -3.23 -20.70
N ALA A 178 11.03 -2.74 -19.46
CA ALA A 178 9.83 -2.85 -18.63
C ALA A 178 8.62 -2.21 -19.31
N VAL A 179 8.76 -1.01 -19.85
CA VAL A 179 7.70 -0.32 -20.61
C VAL A 179 7.25 -1.16 -21.80
N GLN A 180 8.19 -1.75 -22.55
CA GLN A 180 7.87 -2.57 -23.73
C GLN A 180 7.17 -3.87 -23.34
N ILE A 181 7.65 -4.56 -22.31
CA ILE A 181 7.04 -5.79 -21.78
C ILE A 181 5.60 -5.52 -21.33
N MET A 182 5.39 -4.46 -20.53
CA MET A 182 4.06 -4.07 -20.06
C MET A 182 3.11 -3.81 -21.22
N LYS A 183 3.53 -3.02 -22.21
CA LYS A 183 2.74 -2.73 -23.42
C LYS A 183 2.42 -3.99 -24.22
N SER A 184 3.38 -4.90 -24.40
CA SER A 184 3.18 -6.15 -25.16
C SER A 184 2.14 -7.08 -24.52
N LYS A 185 1.96 -6.98 -23.21
CA LYS A 185 0.97 -7.76 -22.44
C LYS A 185 -0.36 -6.99 -22.22
N GLY A 186 -0.52 -5.81 -22.83
CA GLY A 186 -1.74 -5.01 -22.74
C GLY A 186 -1.82 -4.08 -21.51
N VAL A 187 -0.77 -3.99 -20.71
CA VAL A 187 -0.71 -3.07 -19.57
C VAL A 187 -0.40 -1.65 -20.09
N VAL A 188 -1.42 -0.81 -20.16
CA VAL A 188 -1.30 0.55 -20.74
C VAL A 188 -0.73 1.55 -19.73
N ASN A 189 -1.01 1.37 -18.45
CA ASN A 189 -0.64 2.29 -17.39
C ASN A 189 0.52 1.75 -16.55
N PHE A 190 1.73 1.81 -17.08
CA PHE A 190 2.95 1.58 -16.32
C PHE A 190 3.56 2.92 -15.90
N ARG A 191 3.86 3.07 -14.60
CA ARG A 191 4.46 4.28 -14.03
C ARG A 191 5.56 3.93 -13.05
N THR A 192 6.57 4.80 -12.99
CA THR A 192 7.58 4.82 -11.92
C THR A 192 7.34 6.02 -10.99
N VAL A 193 7.59 5.86 -9.74
CA VAL A 193 7.46 6.88 -8.69
C VAL A 193 8.73 6.90 -7.85
#